data_31dd8719387fb9f28029c48fcf452899
#
_entry.id   31dd8719387fb9f28029c48fcf452899
#
_cell.length_a   1.000
_cell.length_b   1.000
_cell.length_c   1.000
_cell.angle_alpha   90.00
_cell.angle_beta   90.00
_cell.angle_gamma   90.00
#
_symmetry.space_group_name_H-M   'P 1'
#
loop_
_entity.id
_entity.type
_entity.pdbx_description
1 polymer ?
#
loop_
_entity_poly.entity_id
_entity_poly.type
_entity_poly.pdbx_seq_one_letter_code
_entity_poly.pdbx_strand_id
1 'polypeptide(L)'
;KNMEVKRGTTPEATDSDWNLIGNPYPSAIDVVSTAGFLDYNTNLEGFVYVWTHGNSPFDAAYPNPFYQNYTYNYNPNDYTQINRTGNSVAPGDIKIAAGQGFFVQMTPGPATTAPHETVTFKNSFRSKNHANNQFYRMANNAGSDDERNRLWLDLNSTQTSTRILVGYVDGATNAFDRMYDASTEVKTAEQNFYSTLNNEIFKIQGKALPFNENDVVPLGVNITATGMHNIALANADGLFTGNQNIYLEDTALGIIHDLRQAPYTF
;
A
#
# COMPACT_ATOMS: atom_id res chain seq x y z
N LYS A 1 -19.50 16.25 5.75
CA LYS A 1 -19.23 17.00 4.52
C LYS A 1 -19.18 16.04 3.34
N ASN A 2 -19.86 16.35 2.25
CA ASN A 2 -19.87 15.50 1.07
C ASN A 2 -18.92 16.06 0.02
N MET A 3 -18.26 15.16 -0.71
CA MET A 3 -17.44 15.47 -1.89
C MET A 3 -17.89 14.58 -3.05
N GLU A 4 -17.95 15.14 -4.24
CA GLU A 4 -18.21 14.38 -5.45
C GLU A 4 -16.94 13.63 -5.86
N VAL A 5 -17.12 12.39 -6.28
CA VAL A 5 -16.11 11.52 -6.84
C VAL A 5 -16.62 10.94 -8.15
N LYS A 6 -15.70 10.66 -9.05
CA LYS A 6 -16.03 10.21 -10.40
C LYS A 6 -15.71 8.73 -10.53
N ARG A 7 -16.68 7.97 -11.05
CA ARG A 7 -16.47 6.61 -11.52
C ARG A 7 -16.22 6.63 -13.02
N GLY A 8 -15.37 5.75 -13.49
CA GLY A 8 -15.18 5.53 -14.92
C GLY A 8 -16.44 5.06 -15.64
N THR A 9 -16.38 5.12 -16.95
CA THR A 9 -17.50 4.73 -17.82
C THR A 9 -17.48 3.25 -18.22
N THR A 10 -16.41 2.52 -17.89
CA THR A 10 -16.27 1.10 -18.12
C THR A 10 -16.35 0.33 -16.80
N PRO A 11 -16.87 -0.92 -16.80
CA PRO A 11 -16.90 -1.75 -15.59
C PRO A 11 -15.50 -2.19 -15.13
N GLU A 12 -14.48 -1.96 -15.94
CA GLU A 12 -13.10 -2.34 -15.66
C GLU A 12 -12.41 -1.24 -14.87
N ALA A 13 -11.77 -1.60 -13.78
CA ALA A 13 -11.12 -0.68 -12.83
C ALA A 13 -9.85 0.00 -13.38
N THR A 14 -9.63 0.00 -14.70
CA THR A 14 -8.28 0.16 -15.23
C THR A 14 -7.74 1.57 -15.24
N ASP A 15 -8.53 2.65 -15.29
CA ASP A 15 -7.88 3.97 -15.40
C ASP A 15 -8.68 5.20 -14.98
N SER A 16 -9.98 5.08 -14.82
CA SER A 16 -10.85 6.25 -14.64
C SER A 16 -11.56 6.32 -13.28
N ASP A 17 -11.28 5.37 -12.39
CA ASP A 17 -11.91 5.28 -11.07
C ASP A 17 -11.10 5.97 -9.96
N TRP A 18 -9.98 6.59 -10.32
CA TRP A 18 -9.12 7.32 -9.39
C TRP A 18 -9.59 8.75 -9.16
N ASN A 19 -9.64 9.15 -7.90
CA ASN A 19 -10.00 10.50 -7.47
C ASN A 19 -8.98 11.03 -6.49
N LEU A 20 -8.49 12.26 -6.72
CA LEU A 20 -7.71 13.00 -5.73
C LEU A 20 -8.67 13.83 -4.89
N ILE A 21 -8.71 13.54 -3.61
CA ILE A 21 -9.54 14.26 -2.62
C ILE A 21 -8.67 14.81 -1.50
N GLY A 22 -9.20 15.72 -0.70
CA GLY A 22 -8.47 16.33 0.41
C GLY A 22 -9.19 16.20 1.73
N ASN A 23 -8.44 16.06 2.81
CA ASN A 23 -8.98 16.13 4.16
C ASN A 23 -9.58 17.54 4.41
N PRO A 24 -10.91 17.67 4.57
CA PRO A 24 -11.57 18.97 4.72
C PRO A 24 -11.51 19.54 6.14
N TYR A 25 -10.82 18.88 7.07
CA TYR A 25 -10.77 19.27 8.46
C TYR A 25 -9.42 19.91 8.82
N PRO A 26 -9.42 20.83 9.83
CA PRO A 26 -8.19 21.40 10.38
C PRO A 26 -7.48 20.44 11.36
N SER A 27 -7.75 19.15 11.28
CA SER A 27 -7.14 18.09 12.07
C SER A 27 -6.90 16.88 11.20
N ALA A 28 -5.99 16.01 11.60
CA ALA A 28 -5.82 14.74 10.93
C ALA A 28 -7.11 13.89 10.99
N ILE A 29 -7.27 13.01 10.01
CA ILE A 29 -8.34 12.00 10.00
C ILE A 29 -7.75 10.60 9.98
N ASP A 30 -8.50 9.67 10.58
CA ASP A 30 -8.27 8.25 10.47
C ASP A 30 -9.08 7.70 9.30
N VAL A 31 -8.38 7.12 8.32
CA VAL A 31 -9.04 6.60 7.12
C VAL A 31 -9.34 5.11 7.21
N VAL A 32 -8.61 4.35 8.03
CA VAL A 32 -8.63 2.87 8.03
C VAL A 32 -9.27 2.24 9.27
N SER A 33 -9.49 3.00 10.34
CA SER A 33 -10.10 2.46 11.56
C SER A 33 -11.52 1.96 11.34
N THR A 34 -11.97 1.11 12.25
CA THR A 34 -13.37 0.68 12.31
C THR A 34 -14.29 1.90 12.43
N ALA A 35 -15.33 1.98 11.60
CA ALA A 35 -16.19 3.14 11.42
C ALA A 35 -15.46 4.42 10.92
N GLY A 36 -14.25 4.29 10.37
CA GLY A 36 -13.47 5.34 9.74
C GLY A 36 -13.98 5.72 8.35
N PHE A 37 -13.14 6.48 7.61
CA PHE A 37 -13.52 7.02 6.31
C PHE A 37 -13.80 5.92 5.27
N LEU A 38 -12.90 4.93 5.13
CA LEU A 38 -13.06 3.85 4.15
C LEU A 38 -14.18 2.87 4.50
N ASP A 39 -14.37 2.61 5.80
CA ASP A 39 -15.44 1.74 6.28
C ASP A 39 -16.82 2.32 5.98
N TYR A 40 -16.95 3.64 6.08
CA TYR A 40 -18.21 4.33 5.82
C TYR A 40 -18.50 4.52 4.33
N ASN A 41 -17.47 4.76 3.51
CA ASN A 41 -17.59 4.99 2.07
C ASN A 41 -17.34 3.67 1.32
N THR A 42 -18.32 2.78 1.32
CA THR A 42 -18.21 1.42 0.74
C THR A 42 -18.15 1.39 -0.79
N ASN A 43 -18.38 2.51 -1.44
CA ASN A 43 -18.19 2.71 -2.87
C ASN A 43 -16.71 2.98 -3.25
N LEU A 44 -15.81 3.01 -2.26
CA LEU A 44 -14.37 3.08 -2.46
C LEU A 44 -13.71 1.73 -2.21
N GLU A 45 -12.58 1.51 -2.84
CA GLU A 45 -11.65 0.45 -2.43
C GLU A 45 -11.20 0.67 -0.98
N GLY A 46 -10.75 -0.41 -0.32
CA GLY A 46 -10.40 -0.39 1.10
C GLY A 46 -9.04 0.22 1.41
N PHE A 47 -8.46 0.97 0.50
CA PHE A 47 -7.16 1.60 0.67
C PHE A 47 -7.14 3.02 0.11
N VAL A 48 -6.14 3.78 0.52
CA VAL A 48 -5.83 5.11 -0.01
C VAL A 48 -4.37 5.16 -0.45
N TYR A 49 -4.07 6.06 -1.39
CA TYR A 49 -2.69 6.38 -1.77
C TYR A 49 -2.32 7.76 -1.27
N VAL A 50 -1.13 7.84 -0.69
CA VAL A 50 -0.52 9.08 -0.27
C VAL A 50 0.82 9.23 -0.98
N TRP A 51 1.08 10.40 -1.53
CA TRP A 51 2.38 10.69 -2.10
C TRP A 51 3.40 10.96 -1.01
N THR A 52 4.57 10.33 -1.06
CA THR A 52 5.58 10.37 -0.01
C THR A 52 6.86 11.10 -0.39
N HIS A 53 7.03 11.72 -1.50
CA HIS A 53 8.29 12.40 -1.88
C HIS A 53 9.57 11.60 -1.49
N GLY A 54 9.54 10.28 -1.69
CA GLY A 54 10.68 9.42 -1.37
C GLY A 54 11.93 9.80 -2.16
N ASN A 55 11.72 10.26 -3.40
CA ASN A 55 12.76 10.83 -4.23
C ASN A 55 12.43 12.29 -4.53
N SER A 56 13.41 13.19 -4.31
CA SER A 56 13.26 14.56 -4.75
C SER A 56 13.07 14.59 -6.26
N PRO A 57 12.17 15.44 -6.81
CA PRO A 57 12.09 15.67 -8.23
C PRO A 57 13.45 16.13 -8.75
N PHE A 58 14.16 15.26 -9.41
CA PHE A 58 15.53 15.49 -9.87
C PHE A 58 15.74 14.82 -11.22
N ASP A 59 16.14 15.58 -12.19
CA ASP A 59 16.72 15.06 -13.43
C ASP A 59 18.22 15.33 -13.38
N ALA A 60 19.05 14.29 -13.48
CA ALA A 60 20.51 14.41 -13.46
C ALA A 60 21.04 15.29 -14.62
N ALA A 61 20.32 15.35 -15.74
CA ALA A 61 20.65 16.21 -16.86
C ALA A 61 20.28 17.70 -16.65
N TYR A 62 19.40 17.97 -15.67
CA TYR A 62 18.85 19.29 -15.44
C TYR A 62 18.66 19.54 -13.94
N PRO A 63 19.66 20.07 -13.25
CA PRO A 63 19.68 20.16 -11.79
C PRO A 63 18.74 21.24 -11.19
N ASN A 64 17.99 21.99 -12.00
CA ASN A 64 17.11 23.05 -11.49
C ASN A 64 15.63 22.58 -11.50
N PRO A 65 15.07 22.23 -10.33
CA PRO A 65 13.72 21.64 -10.24
C PRO A 65 12.58 22.59 -10.61
N PHE A 66 12.80 23.91 -10.65
CA PHE A 66 11.71 24.89 -10.89
C PHE A 66 11.39 25.14 -12.36
N TYR A 67 12.24 24.71 -13.30
CA TYR A 67 12.11 25.03 -14.73
C TYR A 67 12.10 23.81 -15.65
N GLN A 68 11.90 22.60 -15.09
CA GLN A 68 12.07 21.35 -15.82
C GLN A 68 10.77 20.58 -15.98
N ASN A 69 10.69 19.77 -17.01
CA ASN A 69 9.64 18.79 -17.17
C ASN A 69 9.94 17.59 -16.27
N TYR A 70 9.21 17.44 -15.16
CA TYR A 70 9.40 16.42 -14.14
C TYR A 70 8.97 15.01 -14.54
N THR A 71 8.73 14.73 -15.80
CA THR A 71 8.28 13.42 -16.28
C THR A 71 9.26 12.28 -16.01
N TYR A 72 10.51 12.58 -15.67
CA TYR A 72 11.57 11.57 -15.62
C TYR A 72 11.85 10.95 -14.26
N ASN A 73 11.33 11.48 -13.17
CA ASN A 73 11.62 10.94 -11.84
C ASN A 73 10.40 10.71 -10.95
N TYR A 74 9.20 10.79 -11.51
CA TYR A 74 8.03 10.29 -10.81
C TYR A 74 8.09 8.76 -10.79
N ASN A 75 8.27 8.21 -9.59
CA ASN A 75 8.30 6.78 -9.40
C ASN A 75 6.97 6.32 -8.77
N PRO A 76 6.31 5.29 -9.30
CA PRO A 76 5.13 4.69 -8.66
C PRO A 76 5.37 4.25 -7.20
N ASN A 77 6.63 3.97 -6.85
CA ASN A 77 7.01 3.66 -5.47
C ASN A 77 6.98 4.89 -4.52
N ASP A 78 6.82 6.12 -5.05
CA ASP A 78 6.59 7.31 -4.25
C ASP A 78 5.15 7.37 -3.69
N TYR A 79 4.28 6.48 -4.13
CA TYR A 79 2.94 6.33 -3.56
C TYR A 79 2.92 5.23 -2.50
N THR A 80 2.51 5.61 -1.31
CA THR A 80 2.27 4.67 -0.21
C THR A 80 0.80 4.28 -0.21
N GLN A 81 0.53 2.98 -0.30
CA GLN A 81 -0.79 2.43 -0.03
C GLN A 81 -0.99 2.27 1.48
N ILE A 82 -2.19 2.60 1.94
CA ILE A 82 -2.58 2.50 3.35
C ILE A 82 -3.94 1.84 3.44
N ASN A 83 -4.01 0.75 4.18
CA ASN A 83 -5.24 0.06 4.53
C ASN A 83 -5.21 -0.41 5.99
N ARG A 84 -6.15 -1.27 6.39
CA ARG A 84 -6.24 -1.76 7.79
C ARG A 84 -5.10 -2.69 8.17
N THR A 85 -4.51 -3.42 7.22
CA THR A 85 -3.30 -4.23 7.45
C THR A 85 -2.10 -3.35 7.79
N GLY A 86 -2.00 -2.17 7.18
CA GLY A 86 -0.92 -1.24 7.42
C GLY A 86 -0.65 -0.31 6.25
N ASN A 87 0.60 0.11 6.13
CA ASN A 87 1.07 0.87 4.99
C ASN A 87 2.20 0.12 4.27
N SER A 88 2.31 0.35 2.97
CA SER A 88 3.26 -0.40 2.12
C SER A 88 4.73 -0.01 2.32
N VAL A 89 5.07 0.95 3.20
CA VAL A 89 6.44 1.46 3.33
C VAL A 89 7.16 0.88 4.53
N ALA A 90 6.58 0.93 5.73
CA ALA A 90 7.24 0.48 6.96
C ALA A 90 6.25 0.36 8.13
N PRO A 91 6.62 -0.23 9.27
CA PRO A 91 5.78 -0.26 10.46
C PRO A 91 5.32 1.12 10.90
N GLY A 92 4.12 1.22 11.43
CA GLY A 92 3.48 2.42 11.93
C GLY A 92 2.16 2.75 11.23
N ASP A 93 1.35 3.58 11.88
CA ASP A 93 0.08 4.04 11.35
C ASP A 93 0.24 5.39 10.67
N ILE A 94 -0.38 5.54 9.50
CA ILE A 94 -0.43 6.81 8.78
C ILE A 94 -1.83 7.41 8.93
N LYS A 95 -1.89 8.65 9.40
CA LYS A 95 -3.10 9.47 9.42
C LYS A 95 -3.00 10.51 8.31
N ILE A 96 -4.12 10.86 7.70
CA ILE A 96 -4.16 11.92 6.70
C ILE A 96 -4.20 13.27 7.43
N ALA A 97 -3.15 14.07 7.28
CA ALA A 97 -3.00 15.35 7.96
C ALA A 97 -4.06 16.37 7.52
N ALA A 98 -4.18 17.46 8.28
CA ALA A 98 -5.10 18.56 7.95
C ALA A 98 -4.79 19.13 6.56
N GLY A 99 -5.82 19.19 5.69
CA GLY A 99 -5.68 19.71 4.32
C GLY A 99 -4.86 18.85 3.36
N GLN A 100 -4.40 17.69 3.79
CA GLN A 100 -3.61 16.80 2.94
C GLN A 100 -4.49 16.17 1.86
N GLY A 101 -3.97 16.16 0.61
CA GLY A 101 -4.54 15.40 -0.50
C GLY A 101 -4.16 13.92 -0.43
N PHE A 102 -5.06 13.07 -0.88
CA PHE A 102 -4.83 11.64 -1.03
C PHE A 102 -5.71 11.07 -2.15
N PHE A 103 -5.25 10.01 -2.77
CA PHE A 103 -6.03 9.34 -3.81
C PHE A 103 -6.89 8.23 -3.20
N VAL A 104 -8.10 8.12 -3.75
CA VAL A 104 -9.03 7.01 -3.53
C VAL A 104 -9.40 6.41 -4.87
N GLN A 105 -9.68 5.12 -4.88
CA GLN A 105 -10.18 4.40 -6.03
C GLN A 105 -11.62 3.97 -5.78
N MET A 106 -12.48 4.09 -6.79
CA MET A 106 -13.83 3.57 -6.70
C MET A 106 -13.80 2.03 -6.82
N THR A 107 -14.67 1.34 -6.09
CA THR A 107 -14.86 -0.10 -6.31
C THR A 107 -15.36 -0.37 -7.73
N PRO A 108 -14.95 -1.48 -8.37
CA PRO A 108 -15.49 -1.87 -9.67
C PRO A 108 -17.02 -1.90 -9.65
N GLY A 109 -17.62 -1.41 -10.70
CA GLY A 109 -19.08 -1.38 -10.80
C GLY A 109 -19.56 -1.03 -12.20
N PRO A 110 -20.86 -1.25 -12.49
CA PRO A 110 -21.41 -0.89 -13.79
C PRO A 110 -21.23 0.60 -14.05
N ALA A 111 -20.86 0.94 -15.28
CA ALA A 111 -20.88 2.31 -15.74
C ALA A 111 -22.25 2.94 -15.41
N THR A 112 -22.24 3.96 -14.58
CA THR A 112 -23.49 4.66 -14.22
C THR A 112 -23.74 5.76 -15.23
N THR A 113 -25.02 6.01 -15.56
CA THR A 113 -25.43 7.17 -16.37
C THR A 113 -25.16 8.49 -15.66
N ALA A 114 -24.90 8.45 -14.36
CA ALA A 114 -24.43 9.57 -13.53
C ALA A 114 -22.99 9.30 -13.13
N PRO A 115 -21.99 9.95 -13.75
CA PRO A 115 -20.57 9.68 -13.49
C PRO A 115 -20.08 10.18 -12.12
N HIS A 116 -20.96 10.78 -11.31
CA HIS A 116 -20.62 11.34 -10.01
C HIS A 116 -21.29 10.56 -8.89
N GLU A 117 -20.47 10.08 -7.99
CA GLU A 117 -20.88 9.53 -6.70
C GLU A 117 -20.43 10.47 -5.58
N THR A 118 -20.79 10.15 -4.36
CA THR A 118 -20.45 11.00 -3.22
C THR A 118 -19.70 10.21 -2.18
N VAL A 119 -18.60 10.77 -1.72
CA VAL A 119 -17.93 10.34 -0.48
C VAL A 119 -18.25 11.32 0.65
N THR A 120 -18.44 10.77 1.84
CA THR A 120 -18.85 11.53 3.02
C THR A 120 -17.74 11.61 4.04
N PHE A 121 -17.42 12.83 4.48
CA PHE A 121 -16.55 13.09 5.62
C PHE A 121 -17.38 13.39 6.87
N LYS A 122 -17.13 12.65 7.95
CA LYS A 122 -17.76 12.81 9.26
C LYS A 122 -16.79 13.36 10.30
N ASN A 123 -17.29 14.13 11.26
CA ASN A 123 -16.48 14.61 12.38
C ASN A 123 -15.88 13.48 13.21
N SER A 124 -16.54 12.31 13.25
CA SER A 124 -16.03 11.13 13.96
C SER A 124 -14.74 10.58 13.37
N PHE A 125 -14.40 10.89 12.11
CA PHE A 125 -13.13 10.44 11.49
C PHE A 125 -11.92 11.24 11.97
N ARG A 126 -12.14 12.37 12.66
CA ARG A 126 -11.06 13.24 13.13
C ARG A 126 -10.26 12.57 14.24
N SER A 127 -8.96 12.54 14.07
CA SER A 127 -8.03 12.05 15.09
C SER A 127 -7.71 13.17 16.09
N LYS A 128 -7.87 12.89 17.40
CA LYS A 128 -7.59 13.85 18.46
C LYS A 128 -6.11 13.89 18.87
N ASN A 129 -5.38 12.81 18.63
CA ASN A 129 -4.06 12.57 19.21
C ASN A 129 -2.93 12.60 18.15
N HIS A 130 -3.21 13.12 16.95
CA HIS A 130 -2.22 13.20 15.90
C HIS A 130 -1.72 14.63 15.73
N ALA A 131 -0.41 14.82 15.78
CA ALA A 131 0.21 16.11 15.53
C ALA A 131 0.16 16.43 14.02
N ASN A 132 -0.54 17.52 13.67
CA ASN A 132 -0.70 17.96 12.27
C ASN A 132 0.61 18.39 11.58
N ASN A 133 1.71 18.53 12.31
CA ASN A 133 3.04 18.83 11.77
C ASN A 133 3.76 17.58 11.21
N GLN A 134 3.14 16.41 11.31
CA GLN A 134 3.68 15.16 10.79
C GLN A 134 3.09 14.85 9.41
N PHE A 135 3.25 15.76 8.46
CA PHE A 135 3.03 15.43 7.05
C PHE A 135 3.96 14.26 6.67
N TYR A 136 3.39 13.14 6.24
CA TYR A 136 4.12 11.93 5.80
C TYR A 136 5.08 11.28 6.79
N ARG A 137 5.08 11.66 8.07
CA ARG A 137 5.82 10.93 9.09
C ARG A 137 4.94 9.87 9.71
N MET A 138 5.44 8.65 9.69
CA MET A 138 4.85 7.55 10.43
C MET A 138 4.87 7.91 11.92
N ALA A 139 3.70 7.91 12.54
CA ALA A 139 3.64 7.96 13.99
C ALA A 139 4.12 6.60 14.51
N ASN A 140 5.15 6.59 15.34
CA ASN A 140 5.45 5.43 16.17
C ASN A 140 4.35 5.30 17.22
N ASN A 141 3.17 4.86 16.81
CA ASN A 141 2.09 4.54 17.74
C ASN A 141 2.17 3.05 18.07
N ALA A 142 2.89 2.77 19.13
CA ALA A 142 2.60 1.62 19.96
C ALA A 142 1.21 1.85 20.59
N GLY A 143 0.14 1.32 20.00
CA GLY A 143 -1.18 1.54 20.59
C GLY A 143 -2.41 1.24 19.73
N SER A 144 -2.35 0.32 18.77
CA SER A 144 -3.57 -0.40 18.41
C SER A 144 -3.60 -1.68 19.25
N ASP A 145 -4.71 -1.94 19.94
CA ASP A 145 -4.92 -3.21 20.68
C ASP A 145 -5.05 -4.42 19.72
N ASP A 146 -5.03 -4.18 18.41
CA ASP A 146 -5.15 -5.21 17.39
C ASP A 146 -3.81 -5.94 17.21
N GLU A 147 -3.82 -7.24 17.29
CA GLU A 147 -2.66 -8.07 17.00
C GLU A 147 -2.29 -7.96 15.53
N ARG A 148 -1.02 -7.62 15.27
CA ARG A 148 -0.47 -7.46 13.92
C ARG A 148 0.90 -8.10 13.85
N ASN A 149 1.07 -9.02 12.90
CA ASN A 149 2.32 -9.70 12.62
C ASN A 149 2.62 -9.51 11.14
N ARG A 150 3.55 -8.59 10.79
CA ARG A 150 3.70 -8.10 9.43
C ARG A 150 5.13 -8.20 8.93
N LEU A 151 5.24 -8.41 7.62
CA LEU A 151 6.48 -8.51 6.86
C LEU A 151 6.45 -7.51 5.70
N TRP A 152 7.50 -6.70 5.58
CA TRP A 152 7.77 -5.89 4.41
C TRP A 152 8.90 -6.52 3.62
N LEU A 153 8.64 -6.85 2.38
CA LEU A 153 9.59 -7.49 1.47
C LEU A 153 9.94 -6.53 0.35
N ASP A 154 11.22 -6.42 0.04
CA ASP A 154 11.73 -5.62 -1.08
C ASP A 154 12.23 -6.52 -2.21
N LEU A 155 11.83 -6.20 -3.43
CA LEU A 155 12.53 -6.61 -4.64
C LEU A 155 13.47 -5.48 -5.06
N ASN A 156 14.76 -5.72 -4.98
CA ASN A 156 15.79 -4.73 -5.30
C ASN A 156 16.52 -5.08 -6.59
N SER A 157 16.83 -4.05 -7.36
CA SER A 157 17.79 -4.05 -8.45
C SER A 157 18.86 -3.00 -8.19
N THR A 158 19.79 -2.80 -9.12
CA THR A 158 20.78 -1.72 -9.03
C THR A 158 20.17 -0.31 -9.15
N GLN A 159 18.97 -0.19 -9.65
CA GLN A 159 18.34 1.11 -9.96
C GLN A 159 17.02 1.36 -9.18
N THR A 160 16.30 0.29 -8.86
CA THR A 160 14.96 0.41 -8.28
C THR A 160 14.75 -0.58 -7.13
N SER A 161 13.87 -0.20 -6.21
CA SER A 161 13.36 -1.07 -5.16
C SER A 161 11.83 -1.01 -5.15
N THR A 162 11.19 -2.16 -5.08
CA THR A 162 9.72 -2.27 -5.03
C THR A 162 9.34 -3.06 -3.80
N ARG A 163 8.50 -2.50 -2.93
CA ARG A 163 8.11 -3.09 -1.64
C ARG A 163 6.68 -3.59 -1.64
N ILE A 164 6.45 -4.70 -0.94
CA ILE A 164 5.12 -5.23 -0.60
C ILE A 164 4.99 -5.40 0.91
N LEU A 165 3.75 -5.51 1.38
CA LEU A 165 3.40 -5.84 2.76
C LEU A 165 2.54 -7.11 2.78
N VAL A 166 2.93 -8.08 3.59
CA VAL A 166 2.08 -9.21 4.00
C VAL A 166 1.87 -9.14 5.50
N GLY A 167 0.61 -9.19 5.96
CA GLY A 167 0.30 -9.05 7.37
C GLY A 167 -0.75 -10.03 7.86
N TYR A 168 -0.47 -10.72 8.96
CA TYR A 168 -1.44 -11.51 9.72
C TYR A 168 -2.03 -10.60 10.79
N VAL A 169 -3.29 -10.23 10.62
CA VAL A 169 -3.91 -9.16 11.42
C VAL A 169 -5.32 -9.55 11.86
N ASP A 170 -5.70 -9.08 13.03
CA ASP A 170 -7.04 -9.34 13.55
C ASP A 170 -8.13 -8.80 12.62
N GLY A 171 -9.15 -9.64 12.38
CA GLY A 171 -10.27 -9.33 11.50
C GLY A 171 -10.04 -9.55 10.01
N ALA A 172 -8.80 -9.86 9.57
CA ALA A 172 -8.56 -10.31 8.19
C ALA A 172 -8.92 -11.78 8.02
N THR A 173 -9.15 -12.20 6.77
CA THR A 173 -9.36 -13.61 6.39
C THR A 173 -8.27 -14.10 5.43
N ASN A 174 -8.34 -15.35 5.00
CA ASN A 174 -7.46 -15.88 3.95
C ASN A 174 -8.07 -15.74 2.54
N ALA A 175 -9.25 -15.11 2.43
CA ALA A 175 -9.87 -14.70 1.18
C ALA A 175 -9.60 -13.20 0.92
N PHE A 176 -10.05 -12.67 -0.20
CA PHE A 176 -9.99 -11.23 -0.45
C PHE A 176 -10.84 -10.45 0.56
N ASP A 177 -10.21 -9.50 1.22
CA ASP A 177 -10.84 -8.60 2.18
C ASP A 177 -10.60 -7.15 1.78
N ARG A 178 -11.64 -6.48 1.29
CA ARG A 178 -11.54 -5.09 0.82
C ARG A 178 -10.76 -4.15 1.75
N MET A 179 -10.91 -4.28 3.07
CA MET A 179 -10.27 -3.38 4.04
C MET A 179 -8.84 -3.79 4.42
N TYR A 180 -8.44 -5.01 4.12
CA TYR A 180 -7.14 -5.58 4.52
C TYR A 180 -6.22 -5.84 3.32
N ASP A 181 -6.79 -5.95 2.12
CA ASP A 181 -6.04 -6.15 0.89
C ASP A 181 -6.00 -4.85 0.07
N ALA A 182 -4.88 -4.58 -0.55
CA ALA A 182 -4.76 -3.50 -1.51
C ALA A 182 -4.23 -4.05 -2.82
N SER A 183 -5.11 -4.10 -3.81
CA SER A 183 -4.78 -4.56 -5.14
C SER A 183 -3.75 -3.63 -5.82
N THR A 184 -3.05 -4.17 -6.79
CA THR A 184 -2.11 -3.43 -7.64
C THR A 184 -2.22 -3.90 -9.07
N GLU A 185 -1.49 -3.26 -9.98
CA GLU A 185 -1.44 -3.62 -11.38
C GLU A 185 0.01 -3.88 -11.82
N VAL A 186 0.20 -4.84 -12.72
CA VAL A 186 1.51 -5.04 -13.36
C VAL A 186 1.66 -4.03 -14.49
N LYS A 187 2.56 -3.08 -14.30
CA LYS A 187 2.97 -2.16 -15.34
C LYS A 187 4.16 -2.75 -16.09
N THR A 188 3.98 -3.11 -17.35
CA THR A 188 4.98 -3.85 -18.15
C THR A 188 6.30 -3.11 -18.32
N ALA A 189 6.30 -1.78 -18.25
CA ALA A 189 7.51 -0.95 -18.37
C ALA A 189 8.26 -0.75 -17.05
N GLU A 190 7.76 -1.28 -15.93
CA GLU A 190 8.28 -1.04 -14.59
C GLU A 190 8.62 -2.35 -13.89
N GLN A 191 9.52 -2.29 -12.90
CA GLN A 191 9.73 -3.39 -11.98
C GLN A 191 8.50 -3.51 -11.07
N ASN A 192 7.87 -4.70 -11.04
CA ASN A 192 6.73 -4.96 -10.17
C ASN A 192 7.05 -6.11 -9.22
N PHE A 193 6.54 -5.99 -8.00
CA PHE A 193 6.61 -7.02 -6.96
C PHE A 193 5.27 -7.05 -6.24
N TYR A 194 4.67 -8.23 -6.12
CA TYR A 194 3.32 -8.41 -5.59
C TYR A 194 3.14 -9.78 -4.96
N SER A 195 2.19 -9.91 -4.05
CA SER A 195 1.64 -11.21 -3.65
C SER A 195 0.42 -11.55 -4.51
N THR A 196 0.05 -12.84 -4.56
CA THR A 196 -1.09 -13.29 -5.37
C THR A 196 -2.10 -14.09 -4.54
N LEU A 197 -3.37 -13.91 -4.87
CA LEU A 197 -4.48 -14.70 -4.35
C LEU A 197 -5.56 -14.84 -5.43
N ASN A 198 -5.90 -16.06 -5.83
CA ASN A 198 -6.96 -16.34 -6.83
C ASN A 198 -6.83 -15.55 -8.14
N ASN A 199 -5.61 -15.43 -8.67
CA ASN A 199 -5.24 -14.65 -9.87
C ASN A 199 -5.32 -13.11 -9.72
N GLU A 200 -5.63 -12.61 -8.55
CA GLU A 200 -5.49 -11.19 -8.22
C GLU A 200 -4.11 -10.92 -7.62
N ILE A 201 -3.64 -9.69 -7.75
CA ILE A 201 -2.32 -9.26 -7.30
C ILE A 201 -2.40 -8.10 -6.32
N PHE A 202 -1.54 -8.13 -5.30
CA PHE A 202 -1.63 -7.23 -4.17
C PHE A 202 -0.29 -6.59 -3.81
N LYS A 203 -0.36 -5.30 -3.49
CA LYS A 203 0.73 -4.56 -2.85
C LYS A 203 0.73 -4.73 -1.34
N ILE A 204 -0.46 -4.86 -0.75
CA ILE A 204 -0.69 -5.22 0.64
C ILE A 204 -1.66 -6.38 0.67
N GLN A 205 -1.30 -7.45 1.37
CA GLN A 205 -2.16 -8.60 1.60
C GLN A 205 -2.32 -8.86 3.08
N GLY A 206 -3.59 -8.81 3.55
CA GLY A 206 -3.99 -9.22 4.88
C GLY A 206 -4.25 -10.72 4.93
N LYS A 207 -3.97 -11.36 6.07
CA LYS A 207 -4.24 -12.78 6.32
C LYS A 207 -4.78 -12.97 7.71
N ALA A 208 -5.54 -14.04 7.88
CA ALA A 208 -6.18 -14.37 9.14
C ALA A 208 -5.18 -14.67 10.27
N LEU A 209 -5.58 -14.33 11.49
CA LEU A 209 -5.01 -14.89 12.72
C LEU A 209 -5.83 -16.13 13.17
N PRO A 210 -5.22 -17.06 13.92
CA PRO A 210 -3.81 -17.07 14.33
C PRO A 210 -2.88 -17.40 13.17
N PHE A 211 -1.65 -16.88 13.23
CA PHE A 211 -0.60 -17.21 12.26
C PHE A 211 -0.32 -18.73 12.24
N ASN A 212 -0.18 -19.26 11.05
CA ASN A 212 0.22 -20.65 10.82
C ASN A 212 1.60 -20.71 10.20
N GLU A 213 2.56 -21.37 10.86
CA GLU A 213 3.95 -21.49 10.40
C GLU A 213 4.12 -22.23 9.06
N ASN A 214 3.11 -22.98 8.63
CA ASN A 214 3.09 -23.68 7.35
C ASN A 214 2.35 -22.87 6.25
N ASP A 215 1.97 -21.63 6.54
CA ASP A 215 1.29 -20.82 5.55
C ASP A 215 2.23 -20.39 4.43
N VAL A 216 1.72 -20.40 3.20
CA VAL A 216 2.46 -20.03 2.00
C VAL A 216 1.77 -18.87 1.34
N VAL A 217 2.55 -17.82 1.07
CA VAL A 217 2.10 -16.63 0.33
C VAL A 217 2.78 -16.65 -1.05
N PRO A 218 2.04 -16.92 -2.12
CA PRO A 218 2.60 -16.88 -3.46
C PRO A 218 3.00 -15.44 -3.83
N LEU A 219 4.20 -15.29 -4.40
CA LEU A 219 4.75 -14.02 -4.83
C LEU A 219 4.96 -14.01 -6.34
N GLY A 220 4.86 -12.84 -6.95
CA GLY A 220 5.16 -12.63 -8.35
C GLY A 220 6.06 -11.41 -8.56
N VAL A 221 6.90 -11.50 -9.60
CA VAL A 221 7.79 -10.43 -10.01
C VAL A 221 7.64 -10.16 -11.51
N ASN A 222 7.72 -8.88 -11.89
CA ASN A 222 7.98 -8.47 -13.26
C ASN A 222 9.27 -7.67 -13.28
N ILE A 223 10.26 -8.16 -14.00
CA ILE A 223 11.62 -7.58 -14.06
C ILE A 223 11.85 -7.01 -15.44
N THR A 224 12.16 -5.74 -15.51
CA THR A 224 12.39 -5.02 -16.77
C THR A 224 13.85 -4.74 -17.05
N ALA A 225 14.69 -4.72 -16.02
CA ALA A 225 16.13 -4.48 -16.13
C ALA A 225 16.92 -5.79 -16.08
N THR A 226 17.99 -5.88 -16.87
CA THR A 226 18.96 -6.97 -16.76
C THR A 226 19.90 -6.74 -15.59
N GLY A 227 20.38 -7.81 -14.97
CA GLY A 227 21.35 -7.75 -13.88
C GLY A 227 20.91 -8.51 -12.64
N MET A 228 21.63 -8.32 -11.57
CA MET A 228 21.34 -8.99 -10.29
C MET A 228 20.15 -8.36 -9.62
N HIS A 229 19.24 -9.19 -9.16
CA HIS A 229 18.09 -8.82 -8.34
C HIS A 229 18.13 -9.58 -7.02
N ASN A 230 17.51 -9.02 -6.01
CA ASN A 230 17.35 -9.75 -4.75
C ASN A 230 16.00 -9.45 -4.11
N ILE A 231 15.48 -10.44 -3.37
CA ILE A 231 14.35 -10.29 -2.47
C ILE A 231 14.89 -10.25 -1.05
N ALA A 232 14.55 -9.22 -0.30
CA ALA A 232 15.03 -8.98 1.05
C ALA A 232 13.88 -8.73 2.03
N LEU A 233 14.09 -9.16 3.29
CA LEU A 233 13.25 -8.73 4.41
C LEU A 233 13.64 -7.30 4.78
N ALA A 234 12.77 -6.34 4.46
CA ALA A 234 13.04 -4.93 4.69
C ALA A 234 12.65 -4.48 6.10
N ASN A 235 11.50 -4.92 6.59
CA ASN A 235 10.99 -4.66 7.92
C ASN A 235 10.12 -5.82 8.40
N ALA A 236 9.94 -5.91 9.71
CA ALA A 236 9.04 -6.84 10.35
C ALA A 236 8.47 -6.25 11.65
N ASP A 237 7.27 -6.65 12.03
CA ASP A 237 6.74 -6.38 13.36
C ASP A 237 5.96 -7.59 13.94
N GLY A 238 5.45 -7.41 15.17
CA GLY A 238 4.78 -8.48 15.88
C GLY A 238 5.68 -9.70 16.10
N LEU A 239 5.14 -10.89 15.91
CA LEU A 239 5.87 -12.15 16.10
C LEU A 239 7.11 -12.26 15.18
N PHE A 240 7.09 -11.57 14.03
CA PHE A 240 8.20 -11.59 13.09
C PHE A 240 9.40 -10.74 13.53
N THR A 241 9.35 -10.03 14.63
CA THR A 241 10.55 -9.41 15.25
C THR A 241 11.37 -10.41 16.04
N GLY A 242 10.79 -11.56 16.41
CA GLY A 242 11.43 -12.64 17.14
C GLY A 242 12.17 -13.64 16.24
N ASN A 243 12.17 -14.89 16.66
CA ASN A 243 12.90 -15.99 15.99
C ASN A 243 12.02 -16.76 14.99
N GLN A 244 10.83 -16.25 14.63
CA GLN A 244 9.99 -16.88 13.62
C GLN A 244 10.74 -16.96 12.29
N ASN A 245 10.93 -18.15 11.74
CA ASN A 245 11.61 -18.34 10.47
C ASN A 245 10.80 -17.70 9.32
N ILE A 246 11.52 -17.16 8.34
CA ILE A 246 10.95 -16.54 7.14
C ILE A 246 11.69 -17.09 5.94
N TYR A 247 11.06 -18.04 5.25
CA TYR A 247 11.66 -18.70 4.10
C TYR A 247 11.07 -18.17 2.79
N LEU A 248 11.93 -18.01 1.80
CA LEU A 248 11.56 -17.82 0.40
C LEU A 248 11.82 -19.11 -0.36
N GLU A 249 10.83 -19.63 -1.03
CA GLU A 249 10.96 -20.76 -1.94
C GLU A 249 10.98 -20.26 -3.38
N ASP A 250 12.07 -20.56 -4.09
CA ASP A 250 12.14 -20.45 -5.55
C ASP A 250 11.72 -21.79 -6.15
N THR A 251 10.48 -21.85 -6.61
CA THR A 251 9.91 -23.08 -7.15
C THR A 251 10.52 -23.49 -8.50
N ALA A 252 11.08 -22.55 -9.26
CA ALA A 252 11.73 -22.83 -10.52
C ALA A 252 13.09 -23.53 -10.34
N LEU A 253 13.82 -23.14 -9.30
CA LEU A 253 15.13 -23.72 -8.99
C LEU A 253 15.06 -24.79 -7.89
N GLY A 254 13.91 -24.93 -7.17
CA GLY A 254 13.75 -25.84 -6.05
C GLY A 254 14.60 -25.46 -4.84
N ILE A 255 14.83 -24.14 -4.63
CA ILE A 255 15.66 -23.62 -3.55
C ILE A 255 14.77 -23.04 -2.46
N ILE A 256 15.08 -23.38 -1.19
CA ILE A 256 14.51 -22.72 -0.01
C ILE A 256 15.61 -21.88 0.63
N HIS A 257 15.35 -20.58 0.78
CA HIS A 257 16.30 -19.60 1.32
C HIS A 257 15.74 -18.91 2.58
N ASP A 258 16.56 -18.78 3.61
CA ASP A 258 16.19 -18.07 4.84
C ASP A 258 16.46 -16.57 4.69
N LEU A 259 15.40 -15.78 4.55
CA LEU A 259 15.48 -14.32 4.39
C LEU A 259 15.98 -13.58 5.64
N ARG A 260 16.05 -14.26 6.80
CA ARG A 260 16.67 -13.68 7.99
C ARG A 260 18.18 -13.70 7.94
N GLN A 261 18.78 -14.67 7.22
CA GLN A 261 20.22 -14.80 7.11
C GLN A 261 20.80 -13.84 6.09
N ALA A 262 20.16 -13.73 4.93
CA ALA A 262 20.61 -12.86 3.85
C ALA A 262 19.46 -12.61 2.84
N PRO A 263 19.53 -11.57 1.98
CA PRO A 263 18.67 -11.45 0.82
C PRO A 263 18.84 -12.63 -0.14
N TYR A 264 17.76 -13.08 -0.75
CA TYR A 264 17.79 -14.05 -1.84
C TYR A 264 18.14 -13.34 -3.14
N THR A 265 19.26 -13.73 -3.77
CA THR A 265 19.78 -13.11 -5.00
C THR A 265 19.63 -14.05 -6.18
N PHE A 266 19.18 -13.51 -7.31
CA PHE A 266 18.94 -14.26 -8.55
C PHE A 266 19.19 -13.40 -9.80
#